data_d879e52d542089924e0f29edbc0d2aaa
#
_entry.id   d879e52d542089924e0f29edbc0d2aaa
#
_cell.length_a   1.000
_cell.length_b   1.000
_cell.length_c   1.000
_cell.angle_alpha   90.00
_cell.angle_beta   90.00
_cell.angle_gamma   90.00
#
_symmetry.space_group_name_H-M   'P 1'
#
loop_
_entity.id
_entity.type
_entity.pdbx_description
1 polymer ?
#
loop_
_entity_poly.entity_id
_entity_poly.type
_entity_poly.pdbx_seq_one_letter_code
_entity_poly.pdbx_strand_id
1 'polypeptide(L)'
;MKYKQPQIEIMDTTLRDGEQTSGVSFVPHEKLMIARLLLEELKVDRVEVASARVSDGEFDAVKMICDWAARRNLLPRVEVLGFVDGHTSVDWIHATGCRVINLLCKGSLKHCTC
;
A
#
# COMPACT_ATOMS: atom_id res chain seq x y z
N MET A 1 -27.52 16.12 -20.53
CA MET A 1 -26.21 16.10 -19.90
C MET A 1 -26.26 15.35 -18.58
N LYS A 2 -25.40 14.38 -18.43
CA LYS A 2 -25.37 13.61 -17.19
C LYS A 2 -24.38 14.22 -16.22
N TYR A 3 -24.83 14.47 -15.02
CA TYR A 3 -23.91 14.83 -13.95
C TYR A 3 -23.06 13.63 -13.59
N LYS A 4 -21.75 13.84 -13.60
CA LYS A 4 -20.86 12.86 -13.06
C LYS A 4 -20.88 12.99 -11.54
N GLN A 5 -21.37 11.97 -10.88
CA GLN A 5 -21.39 12.01 -9.43
C GLN A 5 -19.95 11.97 -8.89
N PRO A 6 -19.68 12.72 -7.82
CA PRO A 6 -18.35 12.64 -7.20
C PRO A 6 -18.11 11.21 -6.76
N GLN A 7 -16.96 10.69 -7.15
CA GLN A 7 -16.55 9.37 -6.70
C GLN A 7 -15.87 9.50 -5.35
N ILE A 8 -16.39 8.77 -4.39
CA ILE A 8 -15.77 8.68 -3.08
C ILE A 8 -14.92 7.43 -3.09
N GLU A 9 -13.61 7.60 -2.93
CA GLU A 9 -12.70 6.49 -2.81
C GLU A 9 -12.36 6.25 -1.36
N ILE A 10 -12.39 4.99 -0.95
CA ILE A 10 -12.04 4.59 0.41
C ILE A 10 -10.66 3.98 0.38
N MET A 11 -9.73 4.58 1.12
CA MET A 11 -8.39 4.05 1.30
C MET A 11 -8.25 3.54 2.73
N ASP A 12 -7.83 2.28 2.87
CA ASP A 12 -7.58 1.67 4.16
C ASP A 12 -6.09 1.68 4.48
N THR A 13 -5.74 2.14 5.66
CA THR A 13 -4.35 2.24 6.11
C THR A 13 -4.05 1.31 7.28
N THR A 14 -4.94 0.37 7.58
CA THR A 14 -4.81 -0.53 8.73
C THR A 14 -3.47 -1.23 8.76
N LEU A 15 -3.03 -1.75 7.63
CA LEU A 15 -1.78 -2.52 7.57
C LEU A 15 -0.55 -1.65 7.80
N ARG A 16 -0.54 -0.42 7.28
CA ARG A 16 0.57 0.49 7.51
C ARG A 16 0.53 1.08 8.92
N ASP A 17 -0.62 1.59 9.35
CA ASP A 17 -0.79 2.19 10.68
C ASP A 17 -0.63 1.14 11.78
N GLY A 18 -1.13 -0.07 11.56
CA GLY A 18 -1.00 -1.15 12.52
C GLY A 18 0.45 -1.49 12.83
N GLU A 19 1.30 -1.49 11.81
CA GLU A 19 2.72 -1.75 12.01
C GLU A 19 3.42 -0.67 12.84
N GLN A 20 2.88 0.53 12.83
CA GLN A 20 3.45 1.65 13.59
C GLN A 20 2.97 1.66 15.03
N THR A 21 2.00 0.85 15.38
CA THR A 21 1.50 0.75 16.74
C THR A 21 2.45 -0.08 17.59
N SER A 22 2.82 0.44 18.75
CA SER A 22 3.73 -0.24 19.66
C SER A 22 3.21 -1.62 20.04
N GLY A 23 4.06 -2.63 19.91
CA GLY A 23 3.71 -4.00 20.26
C GLY A 23 2.91 -4.76 19.21
N VAL A 24 2.61 -4.14 18.08
CA VAL A 24 1.91 -4.80 16.97
C VAL A 24 2.90 -5.09 15.86
N SER A 25 2.92 -6.34 15.41
CA SER A 25 3.77 -6.76 14.30
C SER A 25 3.03 -7.83 13.50
N PHE A 26 2.88 -7.60 12.22
CA PHE A 26 2.24 -8.56 11.33
C PHE A 26 3.28 -9.39 10.60
N VAL A 27 3.11 -10.72 10.58
CA VAL A 27 3.92 -11.54 9.69
C VAL A 27 3.43 -11.38 8.25
N PRO A 28 4.30 -11.60 7.23
CA PRO A 28 3.91 -11.37 5.84
C PRO A 28 2.62 -12.06 5.41
N HIS A 29 2.41 -13.29 5.85
CA HIS A 29 1.20 -14.03 5.49
C HIS A 29 -0.07 -13.41 6.07
N GLU A 30 0.02 -12.90 7.29
CA GLU A 30 -1.11 -12.22 7.93
C GLU A 30 -1.46 -10.94 7.18
N LYS A 31 -0.46 -10.18 6.77
CA LYS A 31 -0.69 -8.97 5.96
C LYS A 31 -1.38 -9.30 4.65
N LEU A 32 -0.96 -10.37 3.99
CA LEU A 32 -1.59 -10.81 2.76
C LEU A 32 -3.06 -11.14 2.98
N MET A 33 -3.37 -11.89 4.04
CA MET A 33 -4.75 -12.25 4.35
C MET A 33 -5.62 -11.04 4.63
N ILE A 34 -5.10 -10.07 5.37
CA ILE A 34 -5.83 -8.83 5.66
C ILE A 34 -6.04 -8.02 4.40
N ALA A 35 -5.01 -7.90 3.55
CA ALA A 35 -5.14 -7.18 2.28
C ALA A 35 -6.20 -7.82 1.39
N ARG A 36 -6.23 -9.14 1.32
CA ARG A 36 -7.25 -9.86 0.56
C ARG A 36 -8.64 -9.58 1.09
N LEU A 37 -8.81 -9.62 2.41
CA LEU A 37 -10.10 -9.33 3.03
C LEU A 37 -10.57 -7.93 2.68
N LEU A 38 -9.67 -6.95 2.79
CA LEU A 38 -10.01 -5.55 2.51
C LEU A 38 -10.38 -5.33 1.05
N LEU A 39 -9.64 -5.92 0.14
CA LEU A 39 -9.86 -5.70 -1.29
C LEU A 39 -10.99 -6.56 -1.86
N GLU A 40 -11.11 -7.80 -1.42
CA GLU A 40 -12.09 -8.74 -1.99
C GLU A 40 -13.43 -8.74 -1.25
N GLU A 41 -13.41 -8.68 0.07
CA GLU A 41 -14.64 -8.78 0.87
C GLU A 41 -15.24 -7.41 1.18
N LEU A 42 -14.43 -6.49 1.68
CA LEU A 42 -14.89 -5.15 2.02
C LEU A 42 -14.85 -4.21 0.83
N LYS A 43 -14.11 -4.59 -0.22
CA LYS A 43 -14.04 -3.86 -1.49
C LYS A 43 -13.66 -2.39 -1.30
N VAL A 44 -12.69 -2.14 -0.44
CA VAL A 44 -12.11 -0.80 -0.33
C VAL A 44 -11.40 -0.47 -1.65
N ASP A 45 -11.32 0.79 -1.99
CA ASP A 45 -10.76 1.20 -3.27
C ASP A 45 -9.26 1.04 -3.31
N ARG A 46 -8.58 1.34 -2.21
CA ARG A 46 -7.12 1.23 -2.12
C ARG A 46 -6.70 0.82 -0.72
N VAL A 47 -5.60 0.11 -0.65
CA VAL A 47 -5.01 -0.34 0.61
C VAL A 47 -3.57 0.13 0.67
N GLU A 48 -3.22 0.87 1.73
CA GLU A 48 -1.84 1.26 2.00
C GLU A 48 -1.24 0.21 2.93
N VAL A 49 -0.32 -0.59 2.40
CA VAL A 49 0.08 -1.84 3.06
C VAL A 49 1.31 -1.70 3.94
N ALA A 50 2.15 -0.71 3.72
CA ALA A 50 3.39 -0.56 4.47
C ALA A 50 4.01 0.80 4.24
N SER A 51 5.02 1.11 5.06
CA SER A 51 5.95 2.21 4.81
C SER A 51 7.24 1.62 4.25
N ALA A 52 7.81 2.29 3.26
CA ALA A 52 9.04 1.82 2.63
C ALA A 52 10.20 1.81 3.63
N ARG A 53 11.07 0.81 3.49
CA ARG A 53 12.35 0.73 4.20
C ARG A 53 12.26 0.62 5.71
N VAL A 54 11.13 0.14 6.23
CA VAL A 54 10.97 -0.04 7.68
C VAL A 54 11.68 -1.30 8.15
N SER A 55 11.54 -2.41 7.44
CA SER A 55 12.20 -3.65 7.80
C SER A 55 12.24 -4.61 6.61
N ASP A 56 13.08 -5.65 6.71
CA ASP A 56 13.17 -6.69 5.68
C ASP A 56 11.86 -7.48 5.57
N GLY A 57 11.20 -7.72 6.69
CA GLY A 57 9.91 -8.40 6.69
C GLY A 57 8.83 -7.63 5.94
N GLU A 58 8.90 -6.31 5.97
CA GLU A 58 7.98 -5.47 5.22
C GLU A 58 8.15 -5.66 3.72
N PHE A 59 9.39 -5.79 3.24
CA PHE A 59 9.65 -6.04 1.83
C PHE A 59 8.96 -7.32 1.37
N ASP A 60 9.16 -8.39 2.11
CA ASP A 60 8.57 -9.69 1.77
C ASP A 60 7.05 -9.64 1.80
N ALA A 61 6.48 -8.98 2.79
CA ALA A 61 5.03 -8.83 2.90
C ALA A 61 4.45 -8.06 1.71
N VAL A 62 5.06 -6.93 1.36
CA VAL A 62 4.59 -6.12 0.23
C VAL A 62 4.72 -6.89 -1.07
N LYS A 63 5.83 -7.61 -1.25
CA LYS A 63 6.03 -8.41 -2.45
C LYS A 63 4.96 -9.50 -2.59
N MET A 64 4.65 -10.20 -1.51
CA MET A 64 3.58 -11.22 -1.52
C MET A 64 2.23 -10.61 -1.90
N ILE A 65 1.90 -9.47 -1.31
CA ILE A 65 0.64 -8.77 -1.59
C ILE A 65 0.61 -8.32 -3.06
N CYS A 66 1.68 -7.74 -3.55
CA CYS A 66 1.74 -7.27 -4.94
C CYS A 66 1.65 -8.42 -5.93
N ASP A 67 2.32 -9.54 -5.67
CA ASP A 67 2.24 -10.71 -6.54
C ASP A 67 0.81 -11.24 -6.59
N TRP A 68 0.15 -11.36 -5.44
CA TRP A 68 -1.24 -11.77 -5.38
C TRP A 68 -2.15 -10.80 -6.13
N ALA A 69 -2.00 -9.49 -5.84
CA ALA A 69 -2.84 -8.45 -6.44
C ALA A 69 -2.68 -8.40 -7.95
N ALA A 70 -1.46 -8.60 -8.46
CA ALA A 70 -1.22 -8.62 -9.89
C ALA A 70 -1.99 -9.73 -10.58
N ARG A 71 -2.07 -10.91 -9.93
CA ARG A 71 -2.82 -12.04 -10.49
C ARG A 71 -4.34 -11.81 -10.47
N ARG A 72 -4.82 -10.89 -9.65
CA ARG A 72 -6.25 -10.59 -9.50
C ARG A 72 -6.64 -9.27 -10.15
N ASN A 73 -5.72 -8.61 -10.86
CA ASN A 73 -5.93 -7.29 -11.45
C ASN A 73 -6.26 -6.22 -10.41
N LEU A 74 -5.71 -6.37 -9.21
CA LEU A 74 -5.92 -5.43 -8.11
C LEU A 74 -4.67 -4.60 -7.78
N LEU A 75 -3.59 -4.80 -8.53
CA LEU A 75 -2.31 -4.14 -8.23
C LEU A 75 -2.42 -2.60 -8.13
N PRO A 76 -3.19 -1.90 -8.99
CA PRO A 76 -3.33 -0.45 -8.85
C PRO A 76 -4.02 0.00 -7.55
N ARG A 77 -4.60 -0.93 -6.80
CA ARG A 77 -5.24 -0.61 -5.53
C ARG A 77 -4.34 -0.81 -4.32
N VAL A 78 -3.11 -1.28 -4.56
CA VAL A 78 -2.14 -1.51 -3.50
C VAL A 78 -1.14 -0.35 -3.49
N GLU A 79 -0.98 0.29 -2.33
CA GLU A 79 -0.13 1.46 -2.17
C GLU A 79 0.87 1.27 -1.04
N VAL A 80 2.02 1.90 -1.17
CA VAL A 80 3.05 1.91 -0.14
C VAL A 80 3.46 3.34 0.14
N LEU A 81 3.63 3.67 1.41
CA LEU A 81 4.11 4.99 1.82
C LEU A 81 5.62 5.05 1.61
N GLY A 82 6.05 6.03 0.83
CA GLY A 82 7.48 6.28 0.60
C GLY A 82 7.89 7.61 1.16
N PHE A 83 9.19 7.81 1.25
CA PHE A 83 9.76 9.05 1.78
C PHE A 83 10.53 9.78 0.67
N VAL A 84 10.64 11.09 0.82
CA VAL A 84 11.45 11.90 -0.11
C VAL A 84 12.91 11.78 0.33
N ASP A 85 13.56 10.72 -0.13
CA ASP A 85 14.94 10.39 0.23
C ASP A 85 15.78 10.07 -1.03
N GLY A 86 15.58 10.85 -2.08
CA GLY A 86 16.17 10.60 -3.37
C GLY A 86 15.46 9.46 -4.08
N HIS A 87 16.19 8.44 -4.47
CA HIS A 87 15.60 7.29 -5.16
C HIS A 87 15.41 6.07 -4.27
N THR A 88 15.81 6.13 -3.01
CA THR A 88 15.88 4.94 -2.18
C THR A 88 14.52 4.32 -1.90
N SER A 89 13.53 5.12 -1.47
CA SER A 89 12.18 4.61 -1.24
C SER A 89 11.53 4.14 -2.53
N VAL A 90 11.68 4.90 -3.60
CA VAL A 90 11.10 4.56 -4.90
C VAL A 90 11.68 3.24 -5.41
N ASP A 91 12.99 3.06 -5.31
CA ASP A 91 13.63 1.81 -5.74
C ASP A 91 13.16 0.63 -4.91
N TRP A 92 13.05 0.81 -3.59
CA TRP A 92 12.56 -0.22 -2.70
C TRP A 92 11.14 -0.65 -3.07
N ILE A 93 10.26 0.34 -3.27
CA ILE A 93 8.85 0.08 -3.61
C ILE A 93 8.75 -0.59 -4.98
N HIS A 94 9.51 -0.10 -5.95
CA HIS A 94 9.52 -0.67 -7.29
C HIS A 94 9.97 -2.14 -7.27
N ALA A 95 10.98 -2.45 -6.44
CA ALA A 95 11.49 -3.81 -6.32
C ALA A 95 10.44 -4.78 -5.76
N THR A 96 9.47 -4.30 -4.97
CA THR A 96 8.39 -5.14 -4.47
C THR A 96 7.34 -5.46 -5.52
N GLY A 97 7.33 -4.73 -6.63
CA GLY A 97 6.30 -4.85 -7.66
C GLY A 97 5.14 -3.89 -7.48
N CYS A 98 5.12 -3.09 -6.42
CA CYS A 98 4.07 -2.11 -6.20
C CYS A 98 4.14 -1.00 -7.23
N ARG A 99 2.97 -0.52 -7.65
CA ARG A 99 2.88 0.51 -8.70
C ARG A 99 2.41 1.86 -8.22
N VAL A 100 1.91 1.94 -6.99
CA VAL A 100 1.37 3.20 -6.47
C VAL A 100 2.12 3.56 -5.20
N ILE A 101 2.65 4.77 -5.19
CA ILE A 101 3.45 5.28 -4.09
C ILE A 101 2.80 6.53 -3.53
N ASN A 102 2.62 6.56 -2.21
CA ASN A 102 2.27 7.78 -1.51
C ASN A 102 3.55 8.39 -0.96
N LEU A 103 3.88 9.60 -1.37
CA LEU A 103 5.12 10.24 -0.94
C LEU A 103 4.84 11.18 0.22
N LEU A 104 5.57 10.98 1.31
CA LEU A 104 5.53 11.86 2.46
C LEU A 104 6.66 12.90 2.32
N CYS A 105 6.27 14.16 2.18
CA CYS A 105 7.20 15.26 2.20
C CYS A 105 6.76 16.25 3.26
N LYS A 106 7.67 16.93 3.86
CA LYS A 106 7.47 18.02 4.85
C LYS A 106 6.01 18.37 5.13
N GLY A 107 5.31 17.48 5.85
CA GLY A 107 3.94 17.74 6.31
C GLY A 107 2.84 17.58 5.27
N SER A 108 3.16 17.13 4.07
CA SER A 108 2.14 16.84 3.05
C SER A 108 2.39 15.51 2.39
N LEU A 109 1.28 14.88 1.97
CA LEU A 109 1.33 13.63 1.20
C LEU A 109 1.10 13.94 -0.26
N LYS A 110 1.96 13.39 -1.11
CA LYS A 110 1.77 13.43 -2.55
C LYS A 110 1.59 12.02 -3.08
N HIS A 111 0.62 11.87 -3.97
CA HIS A 111 0.29 10.60 -4.57
C HIS A 111 0.94 10.52 -5.96
N CYS A 112 1.73 9.47 -6.17
CA CYS A 112 2.39 9.22 -7.45
C CYS A 112 2.09 7.82 -7.94
N THR A 113 1.94 7.69 -9.25
CA THR A 113 1.79 6.40 -9.92
C THR A 113 3.06 6.10 -10.70
N CYS A 114 3.63 4.95 -10.48
CA CYS A 114 4.83 4.52 -11.19
C CYS A 114 4.50 3.81 -12.50
#